data_34f17dca9bbd9d31c253b7634e5cd4cc
#
_entry.id   34f17dca9bbd9d31c253b7634e5cd4cc
#
_cell.length_a   1.000
_cell.length_b   1.000
_cell.length_c   1.000
_cell.angle_alpha   90.00
_cell.angle_beta   90.00
_cell.angle_gamma   90.00
#
_symmetry.space_group_name_H-M   'P 1'
#
loop_
_entity.id
_entity.type
_entity.pdbx_description
1 polymer ?
#
loop_
_entity_poly.entity_id
_entity_poly.type
_entity_poly.pdbx_seq_one_letter_code
_entity_poly.pdbx_strand_id
1 'polypeptide(L)'
;MNNMTSISKQNGGVHIAPPTQYPNPAHCSILPGMDTLNPQQRHKNMSCIRSKDTSLEKAIRKALHKEGFRYRICDKRYPGKPDIILPHYYAVIFINGCFWHAHEGCRYFVFPKSNQSFWQKKFQRNKARDAENLKYYQEQCWRVCIVWECAIRGKNKNQKIERTKDRIIQWLDEEWDPYLEIKGD
;
A
#
# COMPACT_ATOMS: atom_id res chain seq x y z
N MET A 1 33.26 39.62 25.73
CA MET A 1 31.89 39.38 26.19
C MET A 1 31.14 38.70 25.07
N ASN A 2 31.12 37.39 25.08
CA ASN A 2 30.56 36.56 23.99
C ASN A 2 29.18 36.05 24.43
N ASN A 3 28.13 36.51 23.74
CA ASN A 3 26.78 35.95 23.90
C ASN A 3 26.62 34.75 22.98
N MET A 4 26.64 33.57 23.55
CA MET A 4 26.22 32.34 22.89
C MET A 4 24.70 32.24 22.98
N THR A 5 24.03 32.37 21.82
CA THR A 5 22.60 32.12 21.69
C THR A 5 22.40 30.63 21.46
N SER A 6 21.83 29.95 22.42
CA SER A 6 21.48 28.51 22.33
C SER A 6 20.22 28.34 21.45
N ILE A 7 20.38 27.62 20.36
CA ILE A 7 19.28 27.21 19.49
C ILE A 7 18.70 25.90 20.04
N SER A 8 17.53 25.96 20.64
CA SER A 8 16.76 24.77 21.02
C SER A 8 16.11 24.17 19.80
N LYS A 9 16.56 22.98 19.39
CA LYS A 9 15.88 22.17 18.41
C LYS A 9 14.61 21.60 19.04
N GLN A 10 13.46 22.09 18.62
CA GLN A 10 12.17 21.45 18.89
C GLN A 10 11.98 20.32 17.89
N ASN A 11 12.01 19.09 18.39
CA ASN A 11 11.62 17.89 17.65
C ASN A 11 10.09 17.91 17.43
N GLY A 12 9.65 18.42 16.31
CA GLY A 12 8.27 18.32 15.84
C GLY A 12 8.01 16.91 15.29
N GLY A 13 7.75 15.93 16.14
CA GLY A 13 7.21 14.64 15.72
C GLY A 13 5.81 14.86 15.16
N VAL A 14 5.62 14.54 13.88
CA VAL A 14 4.28 14.49 13.27
C VAL A 14 3.56 13.29 13.87
N HIS A 15 2.73 13.53 14.88
CA HIS A 15 1.78 12.56 15.40
C HIS A 15 0.67 12.37 14.36
N ILE A 16 0.78 11.32 13.55
CA ILE A 16 -0.35 10.82 12.77
C ILE A 16 -1.22 10.07 13.77
N ALA A 17 -2.29 10.72 14.24
CA ALA A 17 -3.30 10.07 15.08
C ALA A 17 -3.90 8.87 14.32
N PRO A 18 -4.16 7.74 14.99
CA PRO A 18 -4.88 6.63 14.36
C PRO A 18 -6.27 7.11 13.95
N PRO A 19 -6.77 6.71 12.77
CA PRO A 19 -8.07 7.14 12.28
C PRO A 19 -9.16 6.70 13.27
N THR A 20 -9.87 7.69 13.79
CA THR A 20 -11.03 7.52 14.65
C THR A 20 -12.18 6.91 13.85
N GLN A 21 -12.63 5.76 14.29
CA GLN A 21 -13.93 5.11 14.05
C GLN A 21 -14.38 4.95 12.58
N TYR A 22 -14.54 3.68 12.21
CA TYR A 22 -15.32 3.30 11.04
C TYR A 22 -16.72 3.92 11.12
N PRO A 23 -17.26 4.51 10.04
CA PRO A 23 -18.62 5.01 10.03
C PRO A 23 -19.59 3.90 10.42
N ASN A 24 -20.47 4.22 11.36
CA ASN A 24 -21.55 3.36 11.84
C ASN A 24 -22.37 2.90 10.62
N PRO A 25 -22.64 1.58 10.45
CA PRO A 25 -23.33 1.04 9.27
C PRO A 25 -24.80 1.48 9.11
N ALA A 26 -25.31 2.36 9.97
CA ALA A 26 -26.73 2.74 10.01
C ALA A 26 -27.19 3.74 8.92
N HIS A 27 -26.33 4.27 8.05
CA HIS A 27 -26.71 5.31 7.08
C HIS A 27 -26.25 5.07 5.65
N CYS A 28 -26.29 3.82 5.17
CA CYS A 28 -26.17 3.55 3.74
C CYS A 28 -27.38 2.78 3.24
N SER A 29 -28.40 3.50 2.80
CA SER A 29 -29.55 2.95 2.05
C SER A 29 -29.12 2.63 0.63
N ILE A 30 -28.31 1.58 0.47
CA ILE A 30 -28.06 0.94 -0.81
C ILE A 30 -28.87 -0.34 -0.82
N LEU A 31 -29.75 -0.49 -1.81
CA LEU A 31 -30.54 -1.69 -2.07
C LEU A 31 -29.68 -2.95 -1.95
N PRO A 32 -30.19 -4.04 -1.34
CA PRO A 32 -29.42 -5.25 -1.13
C PRO A 32 -29.15 -5.94 -2.46
N GLY A 33 -27.96 -5.71 -3.03
CA GLY A 33 -27.42 -6.59 -4.05
C GLY A 33 -27.27 -7.98 -3.44
N MET A 34 -28.08 -8.94 -3.86
CA MET A 34 -28.02 -10.32 -3.40
C MET A 34 -26.62 -10.87 -3.71
N ASP A 35 -25.93 -11.40 -2.71
CA ASP A 35 -24.68 -12.13 -2.88
C ASP A 35 -25.02 -13.43 -3.63
N THR A 36 -24.77 -13.44 -4.93
CA THR A 36 -25.19 -14.49 -5.86
C THR A 36 -24.31 -15.73 -5.81
N LEU A 37 -23.19 -15.69 -5.08
CA LEU A 37 -22.25 -16.81 -5.01
C LEU A 37 -22.58 -17.75 -3.84
N ASN A 38 -22.66 -19.04 -4.16
CA ASN A 38 -22.76 -20.06 -3.11
C ASN A 38 -21.42 -20.21 -2.35
N PRO A 39 -21.41 -20.85 -1.15
CA PRO A 39 -20.19 -21.00 -0.35
C PRO A 39 -19.03 -21.69 -1.10
N GLN A 40 -19.32 -22.67 -1.95
CA GLN A 40 -18.31 -23.41 -2.72
C GLN A 40 -17.70 -22.55 -3.83
N GLN A 41 -18.51 -21.78 -4.55
CA GLN A 41 -18.03 -20.82 -5.56
C GLN A 41 -17.17 -19.75 -4.92
N ARG A 42 -17.57 -19.26 -3.74
CA ARG A 42 -16.80 -18.27 -2.97
C ARG A 42 -15.47 -18.83 -2.54
N HIS A 43 -15.44 -20.06 -1.98
CA HIS A 43 -14.21 -20.75 -1.61
C HIS A 43 -13.28 -20.93 -2.82
N LYS A 44 -13.81 -21.37 -3.97
CA LYS A 44 -13.05 -21.52 -5.21
C LYS A 44 -12.45 -20.18 -5.67
N ASN A 45 -13.25 -19.11 -5.67
CA ASN A 45 -12.78 -17.78 -6.07
C ASN A 45 -11.66 -17.29 -5.13
N MET A 46 -11.83 -17.49 -3.84
CA MET A 46 -10.82 -17.10 -2.84
C MET A 46 -9.52 -17.92 -2.96
N SER A 47 -9.61 -19.22 -3.27
CA SER A 47 -8.42 -20.08 -3.44
C SER A 47 -7.62 -19.75 -4.71
N CYS A 48 -8.26 -19.14 -5.72
CA CYS A 48 -7.58 -18.69 -6.94
C CYS A 48 -6.82 -17.37 -6.78
N ILE A 49 -7.01 -16.66 -5.68
CA ILE A 49 -6.34 -15.37 -5.44
C ILE A 49 -4.89 -15.64 -5.00
N ARG A 50 -3.96 -15.22 -5.83
CA ARG A 50 -2.53 -15.31 -5.53
C ARG A 50 -2.13 -14.20 -4.57
N SER A 51 -1.37 -14.57 -3.52
CA SER A 51 -0.86 -13.63 -2.52
C SER A 51 0.48 -13.01 -2.90
N LYS A 52 1.08 -13.41 -4.01
CA LYS A 52 2.36 -12.92 -4.53
C LYS A 52 2.45 -13.17 -6.03
N ASP A 53 3.36 -12.46 -6.68
CA ASP A 53 3.58 -12.53 -8.13
C ASP A 53 2.30 -12.27 -8.94
N THR A 54 1.52 -11.31 -8.45
CA THR A 54 0.32 -10.84 -9.14
C THR A 54 0.69 -10.20 -10.49
N SER A 55 -0.29 -10.10 -11.38
CA SER A 55 -0.10 -9.45 -12.67
C SER A 55 0.28 -7.98 -12.55
N LEU A 56 -0.09 -7.32 -11.45
CA LEU A 56 0.21 -5.92 -11.17
C LEU A 56 1.66 -5.76 -10.71
N GLU A 57 2.10 -6.57 -9.75
CA GLU A 57 3.48 -6.61 -9.31
C GLU A 57 4.46 -6.86 -10.47
N LYS A 58 4.17 -7.88 -11.30
CA LYS A 58 4.97 -8.21 -12.48
C LYS A 58 5.03 -7.06 -13.48
N ALA A 59 3.94 -6.33 -13.67
CA ALA A 59 3.89 -5.20 -14.59
C ALA A 59 4.80 -4.05 -14.15
N ILE A 60 4.72 -3.65 -12.87
CA ILE A 60 5.59 -2.59 -12.31
C ILE A 60 7.05 -3.04 -12.29
N ARG A 61 7.34 -4.28 -11.86
CA ARG A 61 8.69 -4.85 -11.89
C ARG A 61 9.30 -4.80 -13.30
N LYS A 62 8.52 -5.21 -14.32
CA LYS A 62 8.95 -5.19 -15.72
C LYS A 62 9.20 -3.77 -16.22
N ALA A 63 8.34 -2.82 -15.83
CA ALA A 63 8.49 -1.42 -16.22
C ALA A 63 9.78 -0.82 -15.63
N LEU A 64 10.03 -0.98 -14.33
CA LEU A 64 11.25 -0.51 -13.68
C LEU A 64 12.52 -1.21 -14.23
N HIS A 65 12.44 -2.51 -14.51
CA HIS A 65 13.57 -3.25 -15.09
C HIS A 65 13.99 -2.73 -16.47
N LYS A 66 13.03 -2.32 -17.30
CA LYS A 66 13.27 -1.71 -18.61
C LYS A 66 14.06 -0.39 -18.52
N GLU A 67 13.80 0.38 -17.46
CA GLU A 67 14.51 1.64 -17.16
C GLU A 67 15.88 1.41 -16.48
N GLY A 68 16.30 0.15 -16.39
CA GLY A 68 17.64 -0.16 -15.85
C GLY A 68 17.68 -0.43 -14.35
N PHE A 69 16.58 -0.30 -13.62
CA PHE A 69 16.56 -0.58 -12.18
C PHE A 69 16.80 -2.05 -11.89
N ARG A 70 17.67 -2.32 -10.91
CA ARG A 70 17.95 -3.66 -10.40
C ARG A 70 17.41 -3.77 -8.99
N TYR A 71 16.54 -4.74 -8.75
CA TYR A 71 15.83 -4.93 -7.49
C TYR A 71 15.88 -6.39 -7.02
N ARG A 72 15.57 -6.59 -5.77
CA ARG A 72 15.34 -7.91 -5.17
C ARG A 72 13.84 -8.11 -4.92
N ILE A 73 13.40 -9.36 -4.90
CA ILE A 73 12.02 -9.77 -4.61
C ILE A 73 12.04 -10.91 -3.60
N CYS A 74 10.97 -11.06 -2.84
CA CYS A 74 10.77 -12.19 -1.91
C CYS A 74 11.94 -12.41 -0.93
N ASP A 75 12.68 -11.38 -0.56
CA ASP A 75 13.81 -11.49 0.35
C ASP A 75 13.33 -11.46 1.81
N LYS A 76 13.55 -12.57 2.53
CA LYS A 76 13.09 -12.76 3.92
C LYS A 76 13.75 -11.82 4.94
N ARG A 77 14.86 -11.19 4.58
CA ARG A 77 15.57 -10.23 5.44
C ARG A 77 14.80 -8.92 5.62
N TYR A 78 13.82 -8.66 4.74
CA TYR A 78 13.04 -7.43 4.71
C TYR A 78 11.63 -7.68 5.28
N PRO A 79 11.29 -7.10 6.46
CA PRO A 79 9.97 -7.26 7.07
C PRO A 79 8.83 -6.85 6.14
N GLY A 80 7.66 -7.44 6.33
CA GLY A 80 6.49 -7.17 5.49
C GLY A 80 6.56 -7.76 4.08
N LYS A 81 7.72 -8.28 3.66
CA LYS A 81 7.95 -8.88 2.32
C LYS A 81 7.60 -7.90 1.20
N PRO A 82 8.34 -6.80 1.05
CA PRO A 82 8.12 -5.86 -0.03
C PRO A 82 8.11 -6.54 -1.40
N ASP A 83 7.30 -6.04 -2.32
CA ASP A 83 7.20 -6.57 -3.67
C ASP A 83 8.41 -6.23 -4.51
N ILE A 84 9.06 -5.10 -4.22
CA ILE A 84 10.28 -4.62 -4.86
C ILE A 84 11.19 -4.03 -3.79
N ILE A 85 12.46 -4.43 -3.79
CA ILE A 85 13.48 -3.93 -2.87
C ILE A 85 14.61 -3.35 -3.71
N LEU A 86 14.91 -2.09 -3.50
CA LEU A 86 15.94 -1.32 -4.20
C LEU A 86 17.06 -0.92 -3.21
N PRO A 87 18.01 -1.83 -2.90
CA PRO A 87 19.02 -1.58 -1.87
C PRO A 87 19.89 -0.36 -2.16
N HIS A 88 20.21 -0.10 -3.43
CA HIS A 88 21.01 1.05 -3.84
C HIS A 88 20.36 2.39 -3.49
N TYR A 89 19.02 2.42 -3.46
CA TYR A 89 18.22 3.61 -3.15
C TYR A 89 17.71 3.62 -1.70
N TYR A 90 18.06 2.62 -0.89
CA TYR A 90 17.47 2.42 0.44
C TYR A 90 15.93 2.50 0.39
N ALA A 91 15.32 1.86 -0.61
CA ALA A 91 13.90 1.96 -0.89
C ALA A 91 13.23 0.60 -0.99
N VAL A 92 12.00 0.53 -0.50
CA VAL A 92 11.10 -0.61 -0.66
C VAL A 92 9.78 -0.14 -1.26
N ILE A 93 9.16 -1.00 -2.08
CA ILE A 93 7.88 -0.72 -2.71
C ILE A 93 6.93 -1.86 -2.37
N PHE A 94 5.75 -1.50 -1.83
CA PHE A 94 4.62 -2.38 -1.61
C PHE A 94 3.54 -2.10 -2.65
N ILE A 95 2.97 -3.14 -3.26
CA ILE A 95 1.87 -3.04 -4.23
C ILE A 95 0.63 -3.61 -3.58
N ASN A 96 -0.16 -2.72 -2.94
CA ASN A 96 -1.25 -3.09 -2.09
C ASN A 96 -2.55 -3.28 -2.88
N GLY A 97 -3.17 -4.45 -2.76
CA GLY A 97 -4.53 -4.69 -3.24
C GLY A 97 -5.55 -3.90 -2.42
N CYS A 98 -6.38 -3.09 -3.08
CA CYS A 98 -7.32 -2.19 -2.41
C CYS A 98 -8.26 -2.91 -1.44
N PHE A 99 -8.74 -4.09 -1.80
CA PHE A 99 -9.60 -4.89 -0.93
C PHE A 99 -8.84 -5.41 0.32
N TRP A 100 -7.65 -5.99 0.11
CA TRP A 100 -6.92 -6.67 1.19
C TRP A 100 -6.37 -5.74 2.27
N HIS A 101 -6.04 -4.51 1.88
CA HIS A 101 -5.50 -3.47 2.76
C HIS A 101 -6.55 -2.42 3.14
N ALA A 102 -7.84 -2.70 2.85
CA ALA A 102 -8.98 -1.84 3.17
C ALA A 102 -8.73 -0.38 2.78
N HIS A 103 -8.42 -0.14 1.50
CA HIS A 103 -8.13 1.18 0.96
C HIS A 103 -9.36 2.09 1.08
N GLU A 104 -9.33 3.02 2.00
CA GLU A 104 -10.46 3.89 2.33
C GLU A 104 -10.82 4.83 1.17
N GLY A 105 -12.13 5.05 0.96
CA GLY A 105 -12.64 5.90 -0.12
C GLY A 105 -12.46 5.33 -1.54
N CYS A 106 -11.87 4.14 -1.67
CA CYS A 106 -11.59 3.54 -2.97
C CYS A 106 -12.77 2.71 -3.50
N ARG A 107 -13.13 2.93 -4.76
CA ARG A 107 -14.20 2.14 -5.44
C ARG A 107 -13.92 0.64 -5.53
N TYR A 108 -12.69 0.22 -5.39
CA TYR A 108 -12.29 -1.20 -5.39
C TYR A 108 -12.29 -1.83 -3.99
N PHE A 109 -12.61 -1.03 -2.96
CA PHE A 109 -12.84 -1.53 -1.62
C PHE A 109 -14.32 -1.43 -1.27
N VAL A 110 -14.97 -2.58 -1.14
CA VAL A 110 -16.33 -2.68 -0.62
C VAL A 110 -16.28 -3.63 0.55
N PHE A 111 -16.76 -3.17 1.72
CA PHE A 111 -16.79 -4.00 2.91
C PHE A 111 -17.78 -5.16 2.71
N PRO A 112 -17.37 -6.43 2.96
CA PRO A 112 -18.21 -7.60 2.73
C PRO A 112 -19.46 -7.58 3.60
N LYS A 113 -20.61 -7.92 3.00
CA LYS A 113 -21.89 -7.99 3.72
C LYS A 113 -22.01 -9.24 4.60
N SER A 114 -21.32 -10.32 4.26
CA SER A 114 -21.29 -11.59 5.00
C SER A 114 -20.01 -11.70 5.85
N ASN A 115 -20.11 -12.42 6.99
CA ASN A 115 -18.97 -12.64 7.91
C ASN A 115 -18.26 -11.35 8.33
N GLN A 116 -19.01 -10.30 8.62
CA GLN A 116 -18.47 -8.96 8.88
C GLN A 116 -17.44 -8.93 10.00
N SER A 117 -17.68 -9.64 11.10
CA SER A 117 -16.75 -9.71 12.23
C SER A 117 -15.41 -10.33 11.86
N PHE A 118 -15.40 -11.36 11.00
CA PHE A 118 -14.18 -11.94 10.46
C PHE A 118 -13.39 -10.92 9.61
N TRP A 119 -14.09 -10.25 8.68
CA TRP A 119 -13.46 -9.28 7.80
C TRP A 119 -12.93 -8.06 8.53
N GLN A 120 -13.66 -7.57 9.51
CA GLN A 120 -13.24 -6.46 10.37
C GLN A 120 -11.92 -6.80 11.09
N LYS A 121 -11.85 -7.97 11.76
CA LYS A 121 -10.63 -8.44 12.42
C LYS A 121 -9.48 -8.65 11.40
N LYS A 122 -9.79 -9.14 10.21
CA LYS A 122 -8.81 -9.36 9.14
C LYS A 122 -8.21 -8.05 8.65
N PHE A 123 -9.03 -7.06 8.35
CA PHE A 123 -8.58 -5.75 7.89
C PHE A 123 -7.82 -4.98 8.98
N GLN A 124 -8.28 -5.01 10.22
CA GLN A 124 -7.57 -4.42 11.35
C GLN A 124 -6.16 -5.01 11.50
N ARG A 125 -6.03 -6.34 11.43
CA ARG A 125 -4.73 -7.03 11.49
C ARG A 125 -3.83 -6.65 10.33
N ASN A 126 -4.36 -6.56 9.11
CA ASN A 126 -3.58 -6.15 7.95
C ASN A 126 -3.09 -4.71 8.11
N LYS A 127 -3.96 -3.77 8.50
CA LYS A 127 -3.58 -2.37 8.73
C LYS A 127 -2.55 -2.22 9.84
N ALA A 128 -2.70 -2.93 10.95
CA ALA A 128 -1.71 -2.91 12.04
C ALA A 128 -0.34 -3.38 11.55
N ARG A 129 -0.28 -4.51 10.85
CA ARG A 129 0.96 -5.02 10.26
C ARG A 129 1.57 -4.05 9.25
N ASP A 130 0.76 -3.41 8.41
CA ASP A 130 1.24 -2.45 7.42
C ASP A 130 1.84 -1.21 8.10
N ALA A 131 1.23 -0.74 9.19
CA ALA A 131 1.74 0.36 10.02
C ALA A 131 3.07 -0.02 10.72
N GLU A 132 3.17 -1.25 11.28
CA GLU A 132 4.39 -1.76 11.88
C GLU A 132 5.54 -1.84 10.86
N ASN A 133 5.26 -2.34 9.64
CA ASN A 133 6.24 -2.39 8.57
C ASN A 133 6.72 -1.00 8.16
N LEU A 134 5.80 -0.04 7.99
CA LEU A 134 6.15 1.33 7.65
C LEU A 134 7.05 1.95 8.72
N LYS A 135 6.67 1.81 9.99
CA LYS A 135 7.46 2.30 11.13
C LYS A 135 8.86 1.69 11.13
N TYR A 136 8.97 0.37 10.95
CA TYR A 136 10.27 -0.32 10.88
C TYR A 136 11.18 0.30 9.81
N TYR A 137 10.69 0.50 8.59
CA TYR A 137 11.51 1.06 7.51
C TYR A 137 11.89 2.51 7.78
N GLN A 138 11.00 3.32 8.34
CA GLN A 138 11.30 4.69 8.73
C GLN A 138 12.41 4.76 9.80
N GLU A 139 12.35 3.89 10.82
CA GLU A 139 13.38 3.79 11.87
C GLU A 139 14.75 3.35 11.32
N GLN A 140 14.76 2.56 10.25
CA GLN A 140 15.98 2.12 9.57
C GLN A 140 16.44 3.08 8.47
N CYS A 141 15.85 4.26 8.36
CA CYS A 141 16.14 5.25 7.31
C CYS A 141 15.95 4.68 5.88
N TRP A 142 14.97 3.81 5.69
CA TRP A 142 14.57 3.32 4.37
C TRP A 142 13.39 4.13 3.85
N ARG A 143 13.41 4.39 2.55
CA ARG A 143 12.28 5.02 1.84
C ARG A 143 11.22 3.98 1.54
N VAL A 144 9.93 4.35 1.70
CA VAL A 144 8.80 3.44 1.48
C VAL A 144 7.87 4.01 0.42
N CYS A 145 7.64 3.26 -0.65
CA CYS A 145 6.60 3.58 -1.63
C CYS A 145 5.45 2.59 -1.51
N ILE A 146 4.22 3.09 -1.39
CA ILE A 146 2.99 2.29 -1.44
C ILE A 146 2.28 2.60 -2.75
N VAL A 147 2.13 1.57 -3.59
CA VAL A 147 1.36 1.64 -4.83
C VAL A 147 0.05 0.89 -4.64
N TRP A 148 -1.07 1.60 -4.72
CA TRP A 148 -2.37 0.98 -4.63
C TRP A 148 -2.81 0.36 -5.97
N GLU A 149 -3.49 -0.77 -5.90
CA GLU A 149 -4.07 -1.46 -7.06
C GLU A 149 -4.89 -0.51 -7.96
N CYS A 150 -5.64 0.44 -7.40
CA CYS A 150 -6.45 1.39 -8.14
C CYS A 150 -5.63 2.31 -9.05
N ALA A 151 -4.38 2.59 -8.69
CA ALA A 151 -3.47 3.40 -9.52
C ALA A 151 -3.11 2.73 -10.85
N ILE A 152 -3.16 1.41 -10.91
CA ILE A 152 -2.68 0.61 -12.05
C ILE A 152 -3.75 -0.29 -12.66
N ARG A 153 -4.95 -0.36 -12.08
CA ARG A 153 -6.07 -1.19 -12.55
C ARG A 153 -7.07 -0.39 -13.41
N GLY A 154 -7.83 -1.10 -14.25
CA GLY A 154 -8.96 -0.56 -15.02
C GLY A 154 -8.61 -0.23 -16.47
N LYS A 155 -9.39 0.71 -17.07
CA LYS A 155 -9.15 1.17 -18.43
C LYS A 155 -7.77 1.85 -18.53
N ASN A 156 -7.14 1.75 -19.68
CA ASN A 156 -5.80 2.34 -19.93
C ASN A 156 -4.70 1.83 -18.98
N LYS A 157 -4.77 0.55 -18.61
CA LYS A 157 -3.84 -0.09 -17.66
C LYS A 157 -2.37 0.19 -18.01
N ASN A 158 -1.98 0.08 -19.27
CA ASN A 158 -0.60 0.29 -19.69
C ASN A 158 -0.14 1.74 -19.42
N GLN A 159 -0.98 2.73 -19.75
CA GLN A 159 -0.68 4.14 -19.48
C GLN A 159 -0.57 4.41 -17.97
N LYS A 160 -1.42 3.79 -17.16
CA LYS A 160 -1.36 3.90 -15.70
C LYS A 160 -0.08 3.27 -15.13
N ILE A 161 0.36 2.15 -15.67
CA ILE A 161 1.62 1.51 -15.28
C ILE A 161 2.80 2.44 -15.59
N GLU A 162 2.85 3.04 -16.80
CA GLU A 162 3.90 3.99 -17.16
C GLU A 162 3.90 5.21 -16.23
N ARG A 163 2.75 5.84 -16.00
CA ARG A 163 2.65 6.97 -15.05
C ARG A 163 3.11 6.59 -13.64
N THR A 164 2.74 5.40 -13.17
CA THR A 164 3.15 4.91 -11.85
C THR A 164 4.66 4.70 -11.80
N LYS A 165 5.22 4.11 -12.86
CA LYS A 165 6.67 3.94 -13.03
C LYS A 165 7.39 5.30 -12.99
N ASP A 166 6.91 6.27 -13.78
CA ASP A 166 7.53 7.60 -13.87
C ASP A 166 7.53 8.31 -12.50
N ARG A 167 6.43 8.21 -11.74
CA ARG A 167 6.34 8.75 -10.37
C ARG A 167 7.31 8.06 -9.40
N ILE A 168 7.48 6.73 -9.53
CA ILE A 168 8.44 5.99 -8.71
C ILE A 168 9.86 6.45 -9.04
N ILE A 169 10.20 6.58 -10.32
CA ILE A 169 11.54 7.02 -10.77
C ILE A 169 11.81 8.43 -10.27
N GLN A 170 10.89 9.37 -10.51
CA GLN A 170 11.01 10.73 -10.02
C GLN A 170 11.26 10.77 -8.51
N TRP A 171 10.50 10.02 -7.71
CA TRP A 171 10.69 9.91 -6.27
C TRP A 171 12.05 9.32 -5.88
N LEU A 172 12.58 8.36 -6.64
CA LEU A 172 13.90 7.79 -6.37
C LEU A 172 15.05 8.77 -6.69
N ASP A 173 14.87 9.65 -7.68
CA ASP A 173 15.87 10.61 -8.16
C ASP A 173 15.82 11.96 -7.43
N GLU A 174 14.71 12.30 -6.78
CA GLU A 174 14.54 13.53 -6.01
C GLU A 174 15.29 13.50 -4.67
N GLU A 175 15.45 14.68 -4.04
CA GLU A 175 15.94 14.82 -2.67
C GLU A 175 15.16 13.92 -1.72
N TRP A 176 15.77 13.54 -0.60
CA TRP A 176 15.27 12.54 0.34
C TRP A 176 13.80 12.78 0.75
N ASP A 177 12.87 12.06 0.12
CA ASP A 177 11.48 11.93 0.57
C ASP A 177 11.30 10.50 1.12
N PRO A 178 11.04 10.33 2.43
CA PRO A 178 10.96 9.02 3.07
C PRO A 178 9.72 8.21 2.68
N TYR A 179 8.69 8.85 2.11
CA TYR A 179 7.41 8.19 1.86
C TYR A 179 6.70 8.69 0.61
N LEU A 180 6.32 7.76 -0.25
CA LEU A 180 5.47 8.03 -1.43
C LEU A 180 4.23 7.13 -1.39
N GLU A 181 3.06 7.70 -1.62
CA GLU A 181 1.83 6.97 -1.83
C GLU A 181 1.24 7.26 -3.21
N ILE A 182 0.98 6.21 -3.99
CA ILE A 182 0.41 6.31 -5.34
C ILE A 182 -0.95 5.63 -5.36
N LYS A 183 -2.01 6.44 -5.50
CA LYS A 183 -3.41 5.98 -5.60
C LYS A 183 -4.00 6.37 -6.94
N GLY A 184 -5.06 5.66 -7.33
CA GLY A 184 -5.87 6.02 -8.49
C GLY A 184 -6.86 7.13 -8.16
N ASP A 185 -7.29 7.84 -9.18
CA ASP A 185 -8.34 8.83 -9.15
C ASP A 185 -9.72 8.18 -8.93
#